data_817d245059d45a52861c7f16e38f5d3c
#
_entry.id   817d245059d45a52861c7f16e38f5d3c
#
_cell.length_a   1.000
_cell.length_b   1.000
_cell.length_c   1.000
_cell.angle_alpha   90.00
_cell.angle_beta   90.00
_cell.angle_gamma   90.00
#
_symmetry.space_group_name_H-M   'P 1'
#
loop_
_entity.id
_entity.type
_entity.pdbx_description
1 polymer ?
#
loop_
_entity_poly.entity_id
_entity_poly.type
_entity_poly.pdbx_seq_one_letter_code
_entity_poly.pdbx_strand_id
1 'polypeptide(L)'
;GEAAAFLLPVVLVAAGLMWYNYARFGSLFDFGANYNLTGNDMTQRGFNAVRIGPAVFTSLFELPSWQGVFPFLRETDVQTNAVIRTISEKFTGGILAATPYLWVLALPLLPAFRRCLHRRRVTACVVYGSLAAMVVMTVVDCEMAGVLYRYLMDYSPVLLLGAALCWFCAEGALSRRAALGEGTAAAALPALHTVMAAAVAYTAIYRFCTLFAMEPYLQGMNPSLYYTVSRLVQFWM
;
A
#
# COMPACT_ATOMS: atom_id res chain seq x y z
N GLY A 1 1.26 33.19 9.62
CA GLY A 1 2.56 32.87 9.25
C GLY A 1 2.74 31.62 8.39
N GLU A 2 3.67 30.77 8.76
CA GLU A 2 4.17 29.63 7.94
C GLU A 2 3.07 28.63 7.55
N ALA A 3 2.15 28.30 8.46
CA ALA A 3 1.04 27.41 8.17
C ALA A 3 0.09 27.97 7.08
N ALA A 4 -0.14 29.27 7.10
CA ALA A 4 -0.96 29.93 6.07
C ALA A 4 -0.25 29.93 4.69
N ALA A 5 1.06 30.18 4.67
CA ALA A 5 1.84 30.11 3.44
C ALA A 5 1.89 28.69 2.86
N PHE A 6 1.94 27.65 3.70
CA PHE A 6 1.87 26.25 3.27
C PHE A 6 0.48 25.87 2.74
N LEU A 7 -0.59 26.31 3.39
CA LEU A 7 -1.95 25.95 3.02
C LEU A 7 -2.49 26.74 1.82
N LEU A 8 -1.96 27.95 1.57
CA LEU A 8 -2.46 28.81 0.50
C LEU A 8 -2.46 28.14 -0.89
N PRO A 9 -1.38 27.51 -1.36
CA PRO A 9 -1.38 26.81 -2.65
C PRO A 9 -2.43 25.69 -2.72
N VAL A 10 -2.61 24.93 -1.62
CA VAL A 10 -3.58 23.85 -1.56
C VAL A 10 -5.01 24.37 -1.68
N VAL A 11 -5.31 25.46 -0.95
CA VAL A 11 -6.63 26.12 -1.01
C VAL A 11 -6.92 26.69 -2.40
N LEU A 12 -5.92 27.31 -3.04
CA LEU A 12 -6.08 27.83 -4.40
C LEU A 12 -6.34 26.76 -5.44
N VAL A 13 -5.63 25.63 -5.35
CA VAL A 13 -5.87 24.46 -6.23
C VAL A 13 -7.26 23.89 -5.98
N ALA A 14 -7.64 23.70 -4.71
CA ALA A 14 -8.96 23.18 -4.35
C ALA A 14 -10.09 24.12 -4.87
N ALA A 15 -9.95 25.41 -4.68
CA ALA A 15 -10.91 26.38 -5.19
C ALA A 15 -11.00 26.38 -6.73
N GLY A 16 -9.87 26.24 -7.42
CA GLY A 16 -9.81 26.10 -8.87
C GLY A 16 -10.53 24.84 -9.37
N LEU A 17 -10.31 23.70 -8.70
CA LEU A 17 -11.00 22.45 -9.02
C LEU A 17 -12.51 22.54 -8.75
N MET A 18 -12.92 23.14 -7.64
CA MET A 18 -14.32 23.35 -7.33
C MET A 18 -14.99 24.24 -8.37
N TRP A 19 -14.34 25.33 -8.77
CA TRP A 19 -14.84 26.19 -9.83
C TRP A 19 -14.95 25.45 -11.16
N TYR A 20 -13.94 24.66 -11.53
CA TYR A 20 -13.94 23.84 -12.73
C TYR A 20 -15.12 22.83 -12.73
N ASN A 21 -15.35 22.16 -11.61
CA ASN A 21 -16.46 21.23 -11.46
C ASN A 21 -17.81 21.95 -11.60
N TYR A 22 -17.95 23.11 -10.95
CA TYR A 22 -19.17 23.92 -11.06
C TYR A 22 -19.43 24.36 -12.52
N ALA A 23 -18.40 24.81 -13.23
CA ALA A 23 -18.51 25.21 -14.61
C ALA A 23 -18.91 24.08 -15.57
N ARG A 24 -18.50 22.83 -15.26
CA ARG A 24 -18.81 21.66 -16.09
C ARG A 24 -20.10 20.95 -15.72
N PHE A 25 -20.36 20.82 -14.44
CA PHE A 25 -21.40 19.92 -13.92
C PHE A 25 -22.47 20.64 -13.10
N GLY A 26 -22.35 21.95 -12.90
CA GLY A 26 -23.26 22.73 -12.06
C GLY A 26 -23.14 22.44 -10.54
N SER A 27 -22.13 21.69 -10.12
CA SER A 27 -21.88 21.32 -8.74
C SER A 27 -20.40 21.44 -8.40
N LEU A 28 -20.08 22.00 -7.22
CA LEU A 28 -18.70 22.13 -6.74
C LEU A 28 -18.03 20.78 -6.44
N PHE A 29 -18.84 19.77 -6.10
CA PHE A 29 -18.39 18.46 -5.64
C PHE A 29 -18.67 17.32 -6.61
N ASP A 30 -19.17 17.60 -7.80
CA ASP A 30 -19.32 16.60 -8.86
C ASP A 30 -18.04 16.56 -9.69
N PHE A 31 -17.32 15.45 -9.61
CA PHE A 31 -16.07 15.22 -10.33
C PHE A 31 -16.27 14.47 -11.66
N GLY A 32 -17.52 14.40 -12.13
CA GLY A 32 -17.85 13.79 -13.41
C GLY A 32 -18.00 12.26 -13.37
N ALA A 33 -17.92 11.63 -12.21
CA ALA A 33 -18.12 10.18 -12.08
C ALA A 33 -19.50 9.73 -12.56
N ASN A 34 -20.52 10.58 -12.39
CA ASN A 34 -21.90 10.33 -12.82
C ASN A 34 -22.07 10.36 -14.34
N TYR A 35 -21.11 10.92 -15.08
CA TYR A 35 -21.16 11.04 -16.55
C TYR A 35 -20.19 10.07 -17.23
N ASN A 36 -19.61 9.15 -16.47
CA ASN A 36 -18.62 8.23 -16.98
C ASN A 36 -19.33 7.06 -17.68
N LEU A 37 -19.09 6.90 -18.98
CA LEU A 37 -19.63 5.81 -19.82
C LEU A 37 -18.84 4.51 -19.57
N THR A 38 -18.79 4.07 -18.33
CA THR A 38 -18.20 2.76 -17.96
C THR A 38 -19.30 1.71 -17.87
N GLY A 39 -18.90 0.42 -17.97
CA GLY A 39 -19.82 -0.70 -17.77
C GLY A 39 -20.36 -0.81 -16.35
N ASN A 40 -19.91 0.04 -15.43
CA ASN A 40 -20.32 0.07 -14.03
C ASN A 40 -21.08 1.37 -13.72
N ASP A 41 -22.29 1.22 -13.19
CA ASP A 41 -23.06 2.37 -12.73
C ASP A 41 -22.45 2.94 -11.44
N MET A 42 -21.87 4.14 -11.53
CA MET A 42 -21.25 4.85 -10.42
C MET A 42 -22.23 5.76 -9.67
N THR A 43 -23.45 5.95 -10.21
CA THR A 43 -24.44 6.92 -9.67
C THR A 43 -25.15 6.40 -8.42
N GLN A 44 -25.19 5.09 -8.20
CA GLN A 44 -25.92 4.45 -7.11
C GLN A 44 -25.01 3.86 -6.02
N ARG A 45 -23.81 4.39 -5.87
CA ARG A 45 -22.88 3.97 -4.83
C ARG A 45 -23.16 4.70 -3.53
N GLY A 46 -24.06 4.15 -2.74
CA GLY A 46 -24.23 4.56 -1.34
C GLY A 46 -23.16 3.94 -0.43
N PHE A 47 -22.94 4.55 0.74
CA PHE A 47 -22.11 3.97 1.80
C PHE A 47 -22.66 2.60 2.23
N ASN A 48 -21.78 1.61 2.32
CA ASN A 48 -22.12 0.25 2.76
C ASN A 48 -21.02 -0.35 3.62
N ALA A 49 -21.16 -0.27 4.93
CA ALA A 49 -20.19 -0.76 5.90
C ALA A 49 -19.79 -2.24 5.72
N VAL A 50 -20.63 -3.06 5.08
CA VAL A 50 -20.31 -4.47 4.78
C VAL A 50 -19.12 -4.62 3.85
N ARG A 51 -18.82 -3.62 3.02
CA ARG A 51 -17.68 -3.63 2.10
C ARG A 51 -16.35 -3.44 2.81
N ILE A 52 -16.34 -2.71 3.93
CA ILE A 52 -15.11 -2.26 4.61
C ILE A 52 -14.25 -3.44 5.07
N GLY A 53 -14.84 -4.41 5.74
CA GLY A 53 -14.11 -5.57 6.26
C GLY A 53 -13.36 -6.35 5.18
N PRO A 54 -14.04 -6.85 4.14
CA PRO A 54 -13.38 -7.53 3.01
C PRO A 54 -12.35 -6.66 2.29
N ALA A 55 -12.64 -5.36 2.08
CA ALA A 55 -11.71 -4.45 1.42
C ALA A 55 -10.42 -4.26 2.20
N VAL A 56 -10.52 -4.00 3.51
CA VAL A 56 -9.37 -3.88 4.40
C VAL A 56 -8.58 -5.19 4.43
N PHE A 57 -9.25 -6.32 4.55
CA PHE A 57 -8.57 -7.62 4.54
C PHE A 57 -7.80 -7.85 3.24
N THR A 58 -8.47 -7.74 2.10
CA THR A 58 -7.85 -7.99 0.79
C THR A 58 -6.71 -7.01 0.50
N SER A 59 -6.94 -5.71 0.72
CA SER A 59 -5.93 -4.69 0.40
C SER A 59 -4.71 -4.75 1.32
N LEU A 60 -4.89 -5.11 2.59
CA LEU A 60 -3.80 -5.02 3.57
C LEU A 60 -3.23 -6.38 3.98
N PHE A 61 -4.05 -7.39 4.20
CA PHE A 61 -3.67 -8.61 4.93
C PHE A 61 -3.74 -9.90 4.12
N GLU A 62 -4.37 -9.91 2.94
CA GLU A 62 -4.53 -11.13 2.14
C GLU A 62 -3.18 -11.77 1.88
N LEU A 63 -3.09 -13.09 2.14
CA LEU A 63 -1.85 -13.82 1.95
C LEU A 63 -1.64 -14.18 0.48
N PRO A 64 -0.40 -14.12 -0.02
CA PRO A 64 -0.08 -14.57 -1.37
C PRO A 64 -0.36 -16.06 -1.56
N SER A 65 -0.96 -16.41 -2.68
CA SER A 65 -1.13 -17.80 -3.08
C SER A 65 0.03 -18.23 -3.99
N TRP A 66 0.98 -18.98 -3.42
CA TRP A 66 2.14 -19.48 -4.15
C TRP A 66 1.80 -20.76 -4.92
N GLN A 67 2.39 -20.91 -6.11
CA GLN A 67 2.27 -22.10 -6.95
C GLN A 67 3.64 -22.56 -7.45
N GLY A 68 3.76 -23.85 -7.83
CA GLY A 68 5.04 -24.43 -8.27
C GLY A 68 5.44 -24.09 -9.72
N VAL A 69 4.54 -23.47 -10.51
CA VAL A 69 4.74 -23.13 -11.90
C VAL A 69 4.85 -21.62 -12.06
N PHE A 70 5.70 -21.14 -13.00
CA PHE A 70 5.78 -19.71 -13.33
C PHE A 70 4.38 -19.15 -13.66
N PRO A 71 4.03 -17.98 -13.17
CA PRO A 71 4.86 -16.96 -12.49
C PRO A 71 5.00 -17.14 -10.96
N PHE A 72 4.76 -18.31 -10.42
CA PHE A 72 4.84 -18.74 -9.00
C PHE A 72 3.80 -18.10 -8.08
N LEU A 73 3.10 -17.10 -8.49
CA LEU A 73 1.96 -16.50 -7.80
C LEU A 73 0.68 -16.76 -8.57
N ARG A 74 -0.39 -17.02 -7.83
CA ARG A 74 -1.75 -17.10 -8.36
C ARG A 74 -2.50 -15.83 -7.99
N GLU A 75 -3.27 -15.33 -8.94
CA GLU A 75 -4.27 -14.31 -8.65
C GLU A 75 -5.36 -14.85 -7.75
N THR A 76 -5.84 -14.01 -6.85
CA THR A 76 -7.01 -14.27 -6.03
C THR A 76 -8.13 -13.33 -6.43
N ASP A 77 -9.32 -13.87 -6.63
CA ASP A 77 -10.50 -13.05 -6.82
C ASP A 77 -10.90 -12.46 -5.46
N VAL A 78 -10.99 -11.13 -5.42
CA VAL A 78 -11.62 -10.47 -4.28
C VAL A 78 -13.02 -11.05 -4.11
N GLN A 79 -13.37 -11.44 -2.91
CA GLN A 79 -14.70 -11.98 -2.58
C GLN A 79 -15.77 -10.88 -2.76
N THR A 80 -16.03 -10.54 -4.00
CA THR A 80 -17.00 -9.51 -4.42
C THR A 80 -18.38 -10.08 -4.70
N ASN A 81 -18.66 -11.21 -4.12
CA ASN A 81 -19.95 -11.85 -4.26
C ASN A 81 -21.10 -10.87 -3.96
N ALA A 82 -22.31 -11.36 -4.06
CA ALA A 82 -23.55 -10.59 -3.88
C ALA A 82 -23.60 -9.78 -2.56
N VAL A 83 -22.74 -10.10 -1.58
CA VAL A 83 -22.71 -9.43 -0.27
C VAL A 83 -22.05 -8.06 -0.34
N ILE A 84 -20.88 -7.93 -0.99
CA ILE A 84 -20.17 -6.65 -1.01
C ILE A 84 -20.50 -5.77 -2.21
N ARG A 85 -21.03 -6.32 -3.30
CA ARG A 85 -21.52 -5.59 -4.49
C ARG A 85 -20.62 -4.41 -4.88
N THR A 86 -19.32 -4.67 -5.07
CA THR A 86 -18.36 -3.63 -5.44
C THR A 86 -17.59 -4.03 -6.68
N ILE A 87 -16.99 -3.06 -7.35
CA ILE A 87 -16.03 -3.33 -8.42
C ILE A 87 -14.76 -3.86 -7.77
N SER A 88 -14.17 -4.89 -8.35
CA SER A 88 -12.92 -5.45 -7.88
C SER A 88 -11.98 -5.77 -9.03
N GLU A 89 -10.70 -5.66 -8.75
CA GLU A 89 -9.62 -6.25 -9.55
C GLU A 89 -9.09 -7.47 -8.82
N LYS A 90 -8.39 -8.33 -9.55
CA LYS A 90 -7.69 -9.46 -8.95
C LYS A 90 -6.48 -8.99 -8.15
N PHE A 91 -6.19 -9.67 -7.06
CA PHE A 91 -5.05 -9.42 -6.19
C PHE A 91 -4.10 -10.61 -6.22
N THR A 92 -2.84 -10.38 -5.94
CA THR A 92 -1.86 -11.45 -5.68
C THR A 92 -1.53 -11.57 -4.20
N GLY A 93 -2.00 -10.62 -3.41
CA GLY A 93 -1.86 -10.51 -1.95
C GLY A 93 -1.93 -9.08 -1.48
N GLY A 94 -2.29 -8.88 -0.21
CA GLY A 94 -2.37 -7.57 0.44
C GLY A 94 -0.99 -6.94 0.66
N ILE A 95 -0.96 -5.61 0.80
CA ILE A 95 0.30 -4.84 0.82
C ILE A 95 1.25 -5.25 1.95
N LEU A 96 0.73 -5.62 3.13
CA LEU A 96 1.54 -6.02 4.28
C LEU A 96 2.15 -7.41 4.12
N ALA A 97 1.47 -8.31 3.41
CA ALA A 97 1.99 -9.65 3.08
C ALA A 97 2.94 -9.60 1.89
N ALA A 98 2.63 -8.78 0.89
CA ALA A 98 3.46 -8.57 -0.28
C ALA A 98 4.76 -7.79 0.00
N THR A 99 4.78 -7.02 1.09
CA THR A 99 5.86 -6.08 1.44
C THR A 99 6.19 -6.20 2.94
N PRO A 100 6.82 -7.31 3.38
CA PRO A 100 7.00 -7.62 4.82
C PRO A 100 7.77 -6.57 5.60
N TYR A 101 8.66 -5.81 4.97
CA TYR A 101 9.39 -4.76 5.70
C TYR A 101 8.48 -3.62 6.19
N LEU A 102 7.24 -3.50 5.70
CA LEU A 102 6.25 -2.56 6.24
C LEU A 102 5.85 -2.92 7.69
N TRP A 103 6.07 -4.15 8.15
CA TRP A 103 5.82 -4.53 9.54
C TRP A 103 6.67 -3.76 10.56
N VAL A 104 7.74 -3.09 10.12
CA VAL A 104 8.46 -2.14 10.97
C VAL A 104 7.56 -1.00 11.48
N LEU A 105 6.48 -0.70 10.77
CA LEU A 105 5.44 0.24 11.19
C LEU A 105 4.64 -0.23 12.42
N ALA A 106 4.82 -1.47 12.87
CA ALA A 106 4.28 -1.95 14.13
C ALA A 106 5.15 -1.58 15.35
N LEU A 107 6.40 -1.15 15.16
CA LEU A 107 7.31 -0.75 16.26
C LEU A 107 6.73 0.33 17.19
N PRO A 108 5.95 1.33 16.72
CA PRO A 108 5.28 2.28 17.61
C PRO A 108 4.29 1.68 18.61
N LEU A 109 3.88 0.42 18.43
CA LEU A 109 3.09 -0.31 19.44
C LEU A 109 3.93 -0.61 20.70
N LEU A 110 5.26 -0.70 20.55
CA LEU A 110 6.17 -0.89 21.68
C LEU A 110 6.36 0.42 22.46
N PRO A 111 6.08 0.47 23.79
CA PRO A 111 6.15 1.70 24.57
C PRO A 111 7.54 2.36 24.54
N ALA A 112 8.61 1.56 24.49
CA ALA A 112 9.98 2.07 24.43
C ALA A 112 10.26 2.79 23.11
N PHE A 113 9.83 2.22 22.00
CA PHE A 113 9.99 2.80 20.67
C PHE A 113 9.10 4.05 20.51
N ARG A 114 7.86 3.99 20.96
CA ARG A 114 6.94 5.10 20.95
C ARG A 114 7.51 6.33 21.66
N ARG A 115 8.13 6.15 22.85
CA ARG A 115 8.82 7.24 23.57
C ARG A 115 9.98 7.83 22.76
N CYS A 116 10.74 7.00 22.05
CA CYS A 116 11.82 7.46 21.19
C CYS A 116 11.28 8.27 19.99
N LEU A 117 10.21 7.77 19.37
CA LEU A 117 9.57 8.39 18.21
C LEU A 117 8.95 9.76 18.55
N HIS A 118 8.25 9.86 19.70
CA HIS A 118 7.62 11.10 20.16
C HIS A 118 8.61 12.26 20.45
N ARG A 119 9.88 11.94 20.71
CA ARG A 119 10.93 12.97 20.81
C ARG A 119 11.24 13.64 19.47
N ARG A 120 10.83 13.01 18.35
CA ARG A 120 11.01 13.49 16.97
C ARG A 120 9.64 13.77 16.37
N ARG A 121 9.05 14.91 16.72
CA ARG A 121 7.66 15.25 16.36
C ARG A 121 7.33 15.07 14.90
N VAL A 122 8.18 15.59 13.99
CA VAL A 122 7.97 15.48 12.54
C VAL A 122 7.96 14.02 12.09
N THR A 123 8.94 13.23 12.53
CA THR A 123 9.01 11.79 12.21
C THR A 123 7.77 11.06 12.74
N ALA A 124 7.34 11.36 13.95
CA ALA A 124 6.12 10.79 14.53
C ALA A 124 4.87 11.14 13.70
N CYS A 125 4.73 12.40 13.29
CA CYS A 125 3.62 12.83 12.43
C CYS A 125 3.61 12.08 11.10
N VAL A 126 4.76 11.91 10.45
CA VAL A 126 4.83 11.17 9.18
C VAL A 126 4.46 9.69 9.39
N VAL A 127 5.00 9.04 10.42
CA VAL A 127 4.72 7.62 10.71
C VAL A 127 3.24 7.39 11.03
N TYR A 128 2.66 8.18 11.95
CA TYR A 128 1.25 8.02 12.27
C TYR A 128 0.33 8.48 11.14
N GLY A 129 0.73 9.52 10.41
CA GLY A 129 0.02 9.99 9.24
C GLY A 129 -0.01 8.94 8.12
N SER A 130 1.09 8.21 7.91
CA SER A 130 1.14 7.12 6.92
C SER A 130 0.23 5.96 7.29
N LEU A 131 0.19 5.57 8.58
CA LEU A 131 -0.73 4.54 9.08
C LEU A 131 -2.19 4.97 8.95
N ALA A 132 -2.48 6.22 9.30
CA ALA A 132 -3.83 6.77 9.13
C ALA A 132 -4.23 6.84 7.65
N ALA A 133 -3.34 7.28 6.78
CA ALA A 133 -3.58 7.33 5.34
C ALA A 133 -3.89 5.94 4.77
N MET A 134 -3.15 4.90 5.17
CA MET A 134 -3.42 3.52 4.76
C MET A 134 -4.86 3.10 5.07
N VAL A 135 -5.31 3.31 6.29
CA VAL A 135 -6.66 2.89 6.71
C VAL A 135 -7.74 3.76 6.04
N VAL A 136 -7.56 5.08 6.07
CA VAL A 136 -8.54 6.02 5.52
C VAL A 136 -8.68 5.83 4.01
N MET A 137 -7.56 5.75 3.27
CA MET A 137 -7.61 5.58 1.82
C MET A 137 -8.21 4.23 1.44
N THR A 138 -7.85 3.13 2.10
CA THR A 138 -8.47 1.82 1.84
C THR A 138 -9.99 1.87 1.99
N VAL A 139 -10.51 2.55 3.02
CA VAL A 139 -11.96 2.68 3.24
C VAL A 139 -12.60 3.60 2.20
N VAL A 140 -11.99 4.75 1.94
CA VAL A 140 -12.50 5.73 0.96
C VAL A 140 -12.53 5.11 -0.45
N ASP A 141 -11.45 4.46 -0.87
CA ASP A 141 -11.36 3.83 -2.19
C ASP A 141 -12.42 2.73 -2.34
N CYS A 142 -12.59 1.90 -1.32
CA CYS A 142 -13.61 0.85 -1.32
C CYS A 142 -15.03 1.42 -1.48
N GLU A 143 -15.35 2.48 -0.76
CA GLU A 143 -16.70 3.06 -0.78
C GLU A 143 -16.95 3.90 -2.04
N MET A 144 -15.94 4.61 -2.52
CA MET A 144 -16.07 5.51 -3.67
C MET A 144 -15.88 4.81 -5.02
N ALA A 145 -14.96 3.88 -5.12
CA ALA A 145 -14.55 3.30 -6.39
C ALA A 145 -14.59 1.77 -6.42
N GLY A 146 -14.10 1.10 -5.38
CA GLY A 146 -14.07 -0.36 -5.30
C GLY A 146 -12.78 -0.90 -4.71
N VAL A 147 -12.63 -2.23 -4.72
CA VAL A 147 -11.43 -2.91 -4.24
C VAL A 147 -10.52 -3.17 -5.43
N LEU A 148 -9.67 -2.20 -5.75
CA LEU A 148 -8.84 -2.19 -6.93
C LEU A 148 -7.35 -2.25 -6.55
N TYR A 149 -6.60 -3.16 -7.17
CA TYR A 149 -5.19 -3.35 -6.88
C TYR A 149 -4.35 -2.08 -7.08
N ARG A 150 -4.68 -1.28 -8.09
CA ARG A 150 -4.00 -0.02 -8.40
C ARG A 150 -4.11 1.03 -7.28
N TYR A 151 -5.17 1.00 -6.46
CA TYR A 151 -5.36 1.96 -5.37
C TYR A 151 -4.41 1.72 -4.19
N LEU A 152 -3.75 0.57 -4.12
CA LEU A 152 -2.62 0.39 -3.20
C LEU A 152 -1.52 1.44 -3.42
N MET A 153 -1.41 1.98 -4.64
CA MET A 153 -0.42 3.01 -4.98
C MET A 153 -0.73 4.37 -4.36
N ASP A 154 -1.98 4.65 -3.99
CA ASP A 154 -2.39 5.95 -3.47
C ASP A 154 -1.76 6.24 -2.09
N TYR A 155 -1.53 5.21 -1.29
CA TYR A 155 -0.91 5.35 0.02
C TYR A 155 0.45 4.61 0.17
N SER A 156 0.82 3.73 -0.74
CA SER A 156 2.07 2.96 -0.61
C SER A 156 3.33 3.82 -0.53
N PRO A 157 3.52 4.93 -1.30
CA PRO A 157 4.71 5.76 -1.16
C PRO A 157 4.87 6.37 0.23
N VAL A 158 3.75 6.80 0.82
CA VAL A 158 3.75 7.39 2.17
C VAL A 158 4.02 6.33 3.23
N LEU A 159 3.49 5.10 3.05
CA LEU A 159 3.81 3.96 3.91
C LEU A 159 5.30 3.60 3.86
N LEU A 160 5.88 3.55 2.66
CA LEU A 160 7.31 3.29 2.47
C LEU A 160 8.18 4.31 3.18
N LEU A 161 7.83 5.60 3.07
CA LEU A 161 8.51 6.66 3.80
C LEU A 161 8.37 6.49 5.32
N GLY A 162 7.17 6.22 5.81
CA GLY A 162 6.93 5.94 7.23
C GLY A 162 7.74 4.75 7.74
N ALA A 163 7.79 3.66 6.96
CA ALA A 163 8.55 2.46 7.29
C ALA A 163 10.07 2.74 7.32
N ALA A 164 10.59 3.49 6.35
CA ALA A 164 12.00 3.89 6.33
C ALA A 164 12.37 4.74 7.55
N LEU A 165 11.50 5.67 7.93
CA LEU A 165 11.72 6.49 9.13
C LEU A 165 11.66 5.66 10.43
N CYS A 166 10.75 4.70 10.54
CA CYS A 166 10.73 3.75 11.65
C CYS A 166 12.01 2.92 11.71
N TRP A 167 12.45 2.40 10.57
CA TRP A 167 13.69 1.66 10.44
C TRP A 167 14.89 2.47 10.94
N PHE A 168 15.13 3.67 10.40
CA PHE A 168 16.25 4.52 10.81
C PHE A 168 16.18 4.91 12.29
N CYS A 169 14.98 5.09 12.84
CA CYS A 169 14.83 5.34 14.27
C CYS A 169 15.20 4.11 15.10
N ALA A 170 14.82 2.90 14.69
CA ALA A 170 15.15 1.66 15.38
C ALA A 170 16.65 1.38 15.33
N GLU A 171 17.23 1.45 14.14
CA GLU A 171 18.67 1.25 13.91
C GLU A 171 19.51 2.24 14.72
N GLY A 172 19.19 3.54 14.65
CA GLY A 172 19.92 4.56 15.41
C GLY A 172 19.73 4.45 16.93
N ALA A 173 18.62 3.88 17.41
CA ALA A 173 18.43 3.59 18.83
C ALA A 173 19.28 2.39 19.29
N LEU A 174 19.29 1.32 18.51
CA LEU A 174 20.10 0.13 18.78
C LEU A 174 21.60 0.41 18.68
N SER A 175 22.04 1.13 17.66
CA SER A 175 23.44 1.50 17.47
C SER A 175 23.99 2.31 18.64
N ARG A 176 23.20 3.28 19.15
CA ARG A 176 23.61 4.07 20.33
C ARG A 176 23.71 3.21 21.60
N ARG A 177 22.75 2.30 21.82
CA ARG A 177 22.79 1.40 22.97
C ARG A 177 23.96 0.41 22.88
N ALA A 178 24.24 -0.11 21.68
CA ALA A 178 25.38 -0.96 21.42
C ALA A 178 26.72 -0.22 21.71
N ALA A 179 26.83 1.04 21.28
CA ALA A 179 28.01 1.90 21.55
C ALA A 179 28.20 2.20 23.06
N LEU A 180 27.11 2.13 23.84
CA LEU A 180 27.14 2.25 25.30
C LEU A 180 27.46 0.93 26.03
N GLY A 181 27.80 -0.13 25.29
CA GLY A 181 28.19 -1.43 25.82
C GLY A 181 27.02 -2.38 26.16
N GLU A 182 25.77 -2.06 25.73
CA GLU A 182 24.66 -2.98 25.89
C GLU A 182 24.77 -4.18 24.94
N GLY A 183 25.20 -5.34 25.43
CA GLY A 183 25.41 -6.55 24.63
C GLY A 183 24.15 -7.05 23.92
N THR A 184 22.98 -6.88 24.50
CA THR A 184 21.69 -7.22 23.85
C THR A 184 21.42 -6.36 22.61
N ALA A 185 21.73 -5.06 22.67
CA ALA A 185 21.59 -4.16 21.53
C ALA A 185 22.62 -4.46 20.44
N ALA A 186 23.85 -4.79 20.82
CA ALA A 186 24.90 -5.20 19.90
C ALA A 186 24.55 -6.48 19.13
N ALA A 187 23.89 -7.46 19.78
CA ALA A 187 23.40 -8.67 19.12
C ALA A 187 22.15 -8.43 18.28
N ALA A 188 21.26 -7.53 18.70
CA ALA A 188 20.01 -7.22 17.99
C ALA A 188 20.23 -6.46 16.68
N LEU A 189 21.28 -5.66 16.57
CA LEU A 189 21.52 -4.83 15.38
C LEU A 189 21.78 -5.65 14.10
N PRO A 190 22.69 -6.65 14.07
CA PRO A 190 22.87 -7.50 12.90
C PRO A 190 21.63 -8.35 12.60
N ALA A 191 20.92 -8.82 13.62
CA ALA A 191 19.66 -9.54 13.43
C ALA A 191 18.61 -8.65 12.73
N LEU A 192 18.48 -7.40 13.16
CA LEU A 192 17.60 -6.42 12.53
C LEU A 192 17.96 -6.22 11.05
N HIS A 193 19.25 -6.04 10.73
CA HIS A 193 19.71 -5.89 9.34
C HIS A 193 19.41 -7.13 8.50
N THR A 194 19.64 -8.33 9.03
CA THR A 194 19.36 -9.59 8.33
C THR A 194 17.87 -9.75 8.04
N VAL A 195 17.01 -9.51 9.02
CA VAL A 195 15.55 -9.59 8.83
C VAL A 195 15.07 -8.58 7.79
N MET A 196 15.60 -7.35 7.83
CA MET A 196 15.23 -6.34 6.87
C MET A 196 15.71 -6.68 5.44
N ALA A 197 16.96 -7.13 5.30
CA ALA A 197 17.50 -7.57 4.02
C ALA A 197 16.65 -8.72 3.42
N ALA A 198 16.29 -9.71 4.25
CA ALA A 198 15.42 -10.80 3.84
C ALA A 198 14.02 -10.30 3.41
N ALA A 199 13.43 -9.36 4.15
CA ALA A 199 12.13 -8.77 3.82
C ALA A 199 12.18 -7.97 2.51
N VAL A 200 13.26 -7.22 2.26
CA VAL A 200 13.46 -6.50 0.99
C VAL A 200 13.65 -7.48 -0.17
N ALA A 201 14.50 -8.51 0.01
CA ALA A 201 14.71 -9.54 -1.00
C ALA A 201 13.41 -10.29 -1.35
N TYR A 202 12.65 -10.69 -0.34
CA TYR A 202 11.32 -11.28 -0.55
C TYR A 202 10.42 -10.34 -1.35
N THR A 203 10.36 -9.06 -0.97
CA THR A 203 9.54 -8.06 -1.67
C THR A 203 9.94 -7.94 -3.14
N ALA A 204 11.25 -7.93 -3.43
CA ALA A 204 11.74 -7.85 -4.81
C ALA A 204 11.31 -9.09 -5.63
N ILE A 205 11.48 -10.29 -5.06
CA ILE A 205 11.05 -11.55 -5.70
C ILE A 205 9.54 -11.55 -5.90
N TYR A 206 8.78 -11.18 -4.87
CA TYR A 206 7.33 -11.12 -4.93
C TYR A 206 6.86 -10.15 -6.04
N ARG A 207 7.44 -8.95 -6.12
CA ARG A 207 7.08 -7.95 -7.15
C ARG A 207 7.45 -8.41 -8.54
N PHE A 208 8.58 -9.09 -8.68
CA PHE A 208 8.95 -9.74 -9.94
C PHE A 208 7.89 -10.77 -10.36
N CYS A 209 7.47 -11.66 -9.47
CA CYS A 209 6.43 -12.64 -9.74
C CYS A 209 5.09 -11.98 -10.07
N THR A 210 4.70 -10.94 -9.31
CA THR A 210 3.46 -10.18 -9.54
C THR A 210 3.41 -9.56 -10.93
N LEU A 211 4.54 -9.08 -11.47
CA LEU A 211 4.60 -8.50 -12.80
C LEU A 211 4.13 -9.46 -13.89
N PHE A 212 4.35 -10.76 -13.68
CA PHE A 212 3.95 -11.81 -14.62
C PHE A 212 2.64 -12.51 -14.22
N ALA A 213 2.23 -12.43 -12.97
CA ALA A 213 1.03 -13.08 -12.45
C ALA A 213 -0.25 -12.28 -12.73
N MET A 214 -0.17 -10.95 -12.76
CA MET A 214 -1.35 -10.10 -12.99
C MET A 214 -1.89 -10.32 -14.40
N GLU A 215 -3.13 -10.77 -14.45
CA GLU A 215 -3.82 -11.21 -15.66
C GLU A 215 -3.95 -10.15 -16.73
N PRO A 216 -4.11 -10.56 -17.92
CA PRO A 216 -3.28 -11.40 -18.81
C PRO A 216 -2.29 -10.53 -19.57
N TYR A 217 -1.99 -9.36 -18.99
CA TYR A 217 -1.37 -8.26 -19.74
C TYR A 217 -0.05 -8.66 -20.37
N LEU A 218 0.88 -9.20 -19.59
CA LEU A 218 2.20 -9.46 -20.11
C LEU A 218 2.21 -10.72 -21.00
N GLN A 219 1.48 -11.76 -20.61
CA GLN A 219 1.35 -12.97 -21.42
C GLN A 219 0.62 -12.71 -22.74
N GLY A 220 -0.42 -11.88 -22.72
CA GLY A 220 -1.20 -11.52 -23.91
C GLY A 220 -0.51 -10.48 -24.79
N MET A 221 0.06 -9.43 -24.18
CA MET A 221 0.67 -8.33 -24.92
C MET A 221 2.09 -8.63 -25.41
N ASN A 222 2.85 -9.43 -24.67
CA ASN A 222 4.21 -9.81 -25.05
C ASN A 222 4.50 -11.28 -24.69
N PRO A 223 3.88 -12.24 -25.41
CA PRO A 223 4.08 -13.67 -25.13
C PRO A 223 5.53 -14.11 -25.26
N SER A 224 6.30 -13.53 -26.18
CA SER A 224 7.72 -13.88 -26.36
C SER A 224 8.53 -13.57 -25.10
N LEU A 225 8.34 -12.42 -24.48
CA LEU A 225 8.99 -12.07 -23.21
C LEU A 225 8.55 -13.01 -22.09
N TYR A 226 7.23 -13.23 -21.96
CA TYR A 226 6.68 -14.10 -20.93
C TYR A 226 7.30 -15.51 -20.98
N TYR A 227 7.27 -16.16 -22.14
CA TYR A 227 7.79 -17.51 -22.31
C TYR A 227 9.32 -17.58 -22.24
N THR A 228 10.03 -16.52 -22.66
CA THR A 228 11.49 -16.45 -22.49
C THR A 228 11.86 -16.42 -21.01
N VAL A 229 11.22 -15.55 -20.22
CA VAL A 229 11.46 -15.47 -18.78
C VAL A 229 11.03 -16.77 -18.10
N SER A 230 9.88 -17.34 -18.46
CA SER A 230 9.41 -18.62 -17.93
C SER A 230 10.48 -19.72 -18.11
N ARG A 231 11.05 -19.87 -19.30
CA ARG A 231 12.11 -20.87 -19.58
C ARG A 231 13.39 -20.60 -18.79
N LEU A 232 13.79 -19.34 -18.64
CA LEU A 232 14.98 -18.97 -17.87
C LEU A 232 14.83 -19.30 -16.39
N VAL A 233 13.65 -19.05 -15.82
CA VAL A 233 13.39 -19.21 -14.40
C VAL A 233 13.01 -20.64 -14.05
N GLN A 234 12.37 -21.38 -14.97
CA GLN A 234 11.98 -22.79 -14.80
C GLN A 234 12.91 -23.75 -15.58
N PHE A 235 14.22 -23.52 -15.54
CA PHE A 235 15.21 -24.32 -16.26
C PHE A 235 15.25 -25.81 -15.86
N TRP A 236 14.58 -26.18 -14.77
CA TRP A 236 14.47 -27.56 -14.25
C TRP A 236 13.26 -28.34 -14.78
N MET A 237 12.37 -27.72 -15.55
CA MET A 237 11.26 -28.38 -16.27
C MET A 237 11.64 -28.58 -17.72
#